data_93b1e50de20577e53d47501f80c068dd
#
_entry.id   93b1e50de20577e53d47501f80c068dd
#
_cell.length_a   1.000
_cell.length_b   1.000
_cell.length_c   1.000
_cell.angle_alpha   90.00
_cell.angle_beta   90.00
_cell.angle_gamma   90.00
#
_symmetry.space_group_name_H-M   'P 1'
#
loop_
_entity.id
_entity.type
_entity.pdbx_description
1 polymer ?
#
loop_
_entity_poly.entity_id
_entity_poly.type
_entity_poly.pdbx_seq_one_letter_code
_entity_poly.pdbx_strand_id
1 'polypeptide(L)'
;MEQNNGFYTQLCSDLSFEGMVVEVCFGSQLIAQVNYEKGIDQIEIEFFPETISKIFFKISEFIEILEKAKNIALRCAKEDEQRESY
;
A
#
# COMPACT_ATOMS: atom_id res chain seq x y z
N MET A 1 -14.98 -11.17 -9.75
CA MET A 1 -14.37 -10.97 -9.47
C MET A 1 -13.35 -10.48 -9.96
N GLU A 2 -12.86 -10.05 -9.73
CA GLU A 2 -12.15 -9.53 -9.99
C GLU A 2 -11.03 -9.75 -10.33
N GLN A 3 -10.20 -9.47 -10.40
CA GLN A 3 -9.21 -9.51 -10.68
C GLN A 3 -8.57 -9.95 -10.97
N ASN A 4 -8.19 -10.12 -11.30
CA ASN A 4 -7.43 -10.61 -11.14
C ASN A 4 -6.18 -10.77 -11.86
N ASN A 5 -5.28 -9.99 -11.81
CA ASN A 5 -3.99 -10.04 -12.38
C ASN A 5 -2.92 -10.46 -11.39
N GLY A 6 -3.33 -10.94 -10.25
CA GLY A 6 -2.43 -11.41 -9.22
C GLY A 6 -2.06 -10.38 -8.17
N PHE A 7 -2.29 -9.12 -8.44
CA PHE A 7 -2.04 -8.05 -7.45
C PHE A 7 -3.19 -7.91 -6.48
N TYR A 8 -2.87 -7.62 -5.24
CA TYR A 8 -3.89 -7.25 -4.27
C TYR A 8 -3.27 -6.37 -3.18
N THR A 9 -4.13 -5.68 -2.48
CA THR A 9 -3.71 -4.84 -1.36
C THR A 9 -4.25 -5.41 -0.07
N GLN A 10 -3.59 -5.07 1.02
CA GLN A 10 -3.94 -5.59 2.33
C GLN A 10 -3.67 -4.49 3.35
N LEU A 11 -4.69 -4.14 4.11
CA LEU A 11 -4.55 -3.11 5.12
C LEU A 11 -4.11 -3.76 6.43
N CYS A 12 -3.06 -3.23 7.04
CA CYS A 12 -2.61 -3.83 8.28
C CYS A 12 -1.93 -2.78 9.15
N SER A 13 -1.67 -3.14 10.39
CA SER A 13 -0.94 -2.28 11.28
C SER A 13 0.47 -2.85 11.44
N ASP A 14 1.41 -1.93 11.61
CA ASP A 14 2.82 -2.28 11.71
C ASP A 14 3.39 -1.48 12.86
N LEU A 15 4.09 -2.15 13.75
CA LEU A 15 4.61 -1.50 14.95
C LEU A 15 5.56 -0.35 14.63
N SER A 16 6.12 -0.32 13.43
CA SER A 16 7.01 0.74 13.01
C SER A 16 6.30 2.05 12.71
N PHE A 17 4.97 2.03 12.60
CA PHE A 17 4.20 3.19 12.20
C PHE A 17 3.03 3.40 13.15
N GLU A 18 2.66 4.67 13.32
CA GLU A 18 1.50 5.00 14.15
C GLU A 18 0.20 4.68 13.44
N GLY A 19 0.16 4.90 12.13
CA GLY A 19 -1.04 4.64 11.36
C GLY A 19 -1.02 3.28 10.73
N MET A 20 -2.04 3.02 9.94
CA MET A 20 -2.12 1.79 9.17
C MET A 20 -1.16 1.85 7.99
N VAL A 21 -0.82 0.70 7.47
CA VAL A 21 -0.04 0.61 6.24
C VAL A 21 -0.83 -0.21 5.24
N VAL A 22 -0.57 0.04 3.96
CA VAL A 22 -1.22 -0.69 2.88
C VAL A 22 -0.17 -1.54 2.19
N GLU A 23 -0.30 -2.84 2.33
CA GLU A 23 0.61 -3.77 1.68
C GLU A 23 0.19 -3.99 0.24
N VAL A 24 1.17 -4.03 -0.65
CA VAL A 24 0.97 -4.37 -2.06
C VAL A 24 1.59 -5.73 -2.29
N CYS A 25 0.76 -6.68 -2.68
CA CYS A 25 1.18 -8.07 -2.82
C CYS A 25 0.96 -8.56 -4.23
N PHE A 26 1.75 -9.53 -4.63
CA PHE A 26 1.60 -10.18 -5.93
C PHE A 26 1.72 -11.68 -5.69
N GLY A 27 0.62 -12.40 -5.94
CA GLY A 27 0.61 -13.80 -5.58
C GLY A 27 0.78 -13.94 -4.08
N SER A 28 1.75 -14.69 -3.65
CA SER A 28 2.02 -14.88 -2.23
C SER A 28 3.16 -13.98 -1.73
N GLN A 29 3.62 -13.05 -2.56
CA GLN A 29 4.78 -12.23 -2.21
C GLN A 29 4.38 -10.83 -1.83
N LEU A 30 4.96 -10.33 -0.74
CA LEU A 30 4.82 -8.94 -0.35
C LEU A 30 5.84 -8.13 -1.13
N ILE A 31 5.34 -7.23 -1.97
CA ILE A 31 6.18 -6.43 -2.87
C ILE A 31 6.59 -5.13 -2.21
N ALA A 32 5.62 -4.45 -1.59
CA ALA A 32 5.84 -3.10 -1.12
C ALA A 32 4.80 -2.75 -0.09
N GLN A 33 5.02 -1.63 0.58
CA GLN A 33 4.16 -1.17 1.66
C GLN A 33 4.04 0.34 1.55
N VAL A 34 2.83 0.84 1.62
CA VAL A 34 2.54 2.27 1.52
C VAL A 34 2.17 2.79 2.89
N ASN A 35 2.77 3.92 3.29
CA ASN A 35 2.46 4.51 4.58
C ASN A 35 2.23 6.01 4.42
N TYR A 36 1.60 6.61 5.43
CA TYR A 36 1.33 8.04 5.43
C TYR A 36 1.91 8.71 6.68
N GLU A 37 3.01 8.16 7.17
CA GLU A 37 3.61 8.64 8.41
C GLU A 37 4.02 10.10 8.33
N LYS A 38 4.47 10.53 7.15
CA LYS A 38 4.95 11.90 6.96
C LYS A 38 3.86 12.87 6.56
N GLY A 39 2.63 12.41 6.47
CA GLY A 39 1.52 13.27 6.18
C GLY A 39 0.87 12.94 4.86
N ILE A 40 -0.31 13.53 4.69
CA ILE A 40 -1.19 13.21 3.57
C ILE A 40 -0.59 13.64 2.23
N ASP A 41 0.29 14.64 2.25
CA ASP A 41 0.94 15.12 1.04
C ASP A 41 2.23 14.41 0.72
N GLN A 42 2.65 13.49 1.59
CA GLN A 42 3.95 12.84 1.44
C GLN A 42 3.83 11.34 1.66
N ILE A 43 2.85 10.75 1.04
CA ILE A 43 2.65 9.31 1.13
C ILE A 43 3.82 8.61 0.46
N GLU A 44 4.39 7.65 1.14
CA GLU A 44 5.61 6.97 0.70
C GLU A 44 5.35 5.50 0.46
N ILE A 45 6.16 4.92 -0.41
CA ILE A 45 6.15 3.49 -0.64
C ILE A 45 7.53 2.92 -0.34
N GLU A 46 7.54 1.80 0.33
CA GLU A 46 8.78 1.09 0.65
C GLU A 46 8.75 -0.25 -0.05
N PHE A 47 9.78 -0.54 -0.83
CA PHE A 47 9.88 -1.81 -1.54
C PHE A 47 10.69 -2.81 -0.72
N PHE A 48 10.36 -4.08 -0.88
CA PHE A 48 11.05 -5.16 -0.16
C PHE A 48 11.74 -6.08 -1.16
N PRO A 49 12.87 -5.64 -1.72
CA PRO A 49 13.52 -6.43 -2.78
C PRO A 49 14.00 -7.80 -2.33
N GLU A 50 14.28 -7.97 -1.03
CA GLU A 50 14.77 -9.25 -0.55
C GLU A 50 13.73 -10.37 -0.66
N THR A 51 12.46 -10.00 -0.67
CA THR A 51 11.40 -11.00 -0.72
C THR A 51 10.90 -11.24 -2.12
N ILE A 52 11.44 -10.54 -3.10
CA ILE A 52 10.96 -10.62 -4.47
C ILE A 52 11.95 -11.37 -5.31
N SER A 53 11.53 -12.50 -5.87
CA SER A 53 12.30 -13.13 -6.91
C SER A 53 11.95 -12.45 -8.23
N LYS A 54 12.50 -12.95 -9.32
CA LYS A 54 12.24 -12.33 -10.61
C LYS A 54 10.77 -12.45 -10.95
N ILE A 55 10.12 -11.32 -11.22
CA ILE A 55 8.70 -11.28 -11.50
C ILE A 55 8.47 -10.44 -12.75
N PHE A 56 7.56 -10.91 -13.60
CA PHE A 56 7.15 -10.16 -14.77
C PHE A 56 5.67 -9.85 -14.67
N PHE A 57 5.30 -8.60 -14.87
CA PHE A 57 3.90 -8.19 -14.91
C PHE A 57 3.78 -6.96 -15.80
N LYS A 58 2.56 -6.65 -16.16
CA LYS A 58 2.30 -5.52 -17.05
C LYS A 58 2.42 -4.21 -16.26
N ILE A 59 3.05 -3.23 -16.89
CA ILE A 59 3.19 -1.92 -16.27
C ILE A 59 1.84 -1.34 -15.90
N SER A 60 0.85 -1.46 -16.78
CA SER A 60 -0.46 -0.89 -16.52
C SER A 60 -1.09 -1.49 -15.26
N GLU A 61 -0.91 -2.78 -15.04
CA GLU A 61 -1.44 -3.42 -13.85
C GLU A 61 -0.73 -2.98 -12.60
N PHE A 62 0.58 -2.78 -12.70
CA PHE A 62 1.36 -2.29 -11.57
C PHE A 62 0.94 -0.87 -11.19
N ILE A 63 0.76 -0.01 -12.20
CA ILE A 63 0.31 1.37 -11.94
C ILE A 63 -1.06 1.35 -11.27
N GLU A 64 -1.95 0.48 -11.74
CA GLU A 64 -3.28 0.37 -11.16
C GLU A 64 -3.25 0.02 -9.68
N ILE A 65 -2.43 -0.95 -9.32
CA ILE A 65 -2.38 -1.37 -7.91
C ILE A 65 -1.75 -0.28 -7.05
N LEU A 66 -0.78 0.45 -7.60
CA LEU A 66 -0.19 1.56 -6.85
C LEU A 66 -1.20 2.66 -6.60
N GLU A 67 -2.02 2.98 -7.60
CA GLU A 67 -3.08 3.98 -7.43
C GLU A 67 -4.07 3.53 -6.36
N LYS A 68 -4.44 2.27 -6.39
CA LYS A 68 -5.36 1.74 -5.40
C LYS A 68 -4.78 1.85 -4.00
N ALA A 69 -3.52 1.45 -3.85
CA ALA A 69 -2.88 1.50 -2.53
C ALA A 69 -2.77 2.94 -2.03
N LYS A 70 -2.43 3.86 -2.92
CA LYS A 70 -2.35 5.27 -2.55
C LYS A 70 -3.71 5.78 -2.07
N ASN A 71 -4.77 5.44 -2.77
CA ASN A 71 -6.10 5.92 -2.40
C ASN A 71 -6.57 5.33 -1.07
N ILE A 72 -6.21 4.10 -0.79
CA ILE A 72 -6.53 3.50 0.51
C ILE A 72 -5.78 4.23 1.61
N ALA A 73 -4.49 4.50 1.39
CA ALA A 73 -3.70 5.22 2.38
C ALA A 73 -4.24 6.62 2.62
N LEU A 74 -4.66 7.30 1.56
CA LEU A 74 -5.24 8.63 1.70
C LEU A 74 -6.51 8.60 2.54
N ARG A 75 -7.35 7.60 2.32
CA ARG A 75 -8.57 7.48 3.10
C ARG A 75 -8.26 7.24 4.56
N CYS A 76 -7.31 6.37 4.85
CA CYS A 76 -6.93 6.10 6.23
C CYS A 76 -6.34 7.33 6.89
N ALA A 77 -5.52 8.07 6.16
CA ALA A 77 -4.91 9.27 6.71
C ALA A 77 -5.95 10.30 7.08
N LYS A 78 -6.95 10.47 6.21
CA LYS A 78 -8.02 11.43 6.49
C LYS A 78 -8.86 11.00 7.69
N GLU A 79 -9.12 9.72 7.81
CA GLU A 79 -9.86 9.22 8.96
C GLU A 79 -9.09 9.43 10.25
N ASP A 80 -7.79 9.22 10.22
CA ASP A 80 -6.96 9.44 11.39
C ASP A 80 -6.92 10.90 11.80
N GLU A 81 -6.84 11.80 10.81
CA GLU A 81 -6.89 13.23 11.10
C GLU A 81 -8.19 13.64 11.78
N GLN A 82 -9.29 13.10 11.30
CA GLN A 82 -10.59 13.40 11.90
C GLN A 82 -10.66 12.90 13.33
N ARG A 83 -10.09 11.73 13.57
CA ARG A 83 -10.10 11.14 14.90
C ARG A 83 -9.32 11.98 15.89
N GLU A 84 -8.27 12.63 15.43
CA GLU A 84 -7.41 13.43 16.29
C GLU A 84 -7.89 14.86 16.47
N SER A 85 -8.95 15.24 15.78
CA SER A 85 -9.32 16.65 15.75
C SER A 85 -10.16 17.08 16.94
N TYR A 86 -10.31 16.24 17.94
CA TYR A 86 -11.02 16.66 19.12
C TYR A 86 -10.41 16.15 20.41
#